data_cfd319c73c356486cb830f4fdb17c58d
#
_entry.id   cfd319c73c356486cb830f4fdb17c58d
#
_cell.length_a   1.000
_cell.length_b   1.000
_cell.length_c   1.000
_cell.angle_alpha   90.00
_cell.angle_beta   90.00
_cell.angle_gamma   90.00
#
_symmetry.space_group_name_H-M   'P 1'
#
loop_
_entity.id
_entity.type
_entity.pdbx_description
1 polymer ?
#
loop_
_entity_poly.entity_id
_entity_poly.type
_entity_poly.pdbx_seq_one_letter_code
_entity_poly.pdbx_strand_id
1 'polypeptide(L)'
;MISRREVLAGLGMLAAAGIARPLAGASNLQPSSSSSTASLLPAKQDFAIPDGVTYINSAYTHPMPVAAAVALREWAEFRSQPQVVSQPKKLINIKAEFAALINAKESEISYVPNTSTGENLVVNGLDIDYRSDNIVTDALHFEGALLHLEALRQKFGLDLRVVMPRDWRIDLKDLERVVNKKTKLIEISLVAMDNGFQHDLKAVCALAHAHGAYVYADIVQAAGNTPIDVRASGVDFCACSSFKWLMADFGLGFLFVKEALLDRVIRRSQYGYYQASALDSHFLPGDPPNPAPYTWELEKNATGHFEVGTPAIGTAHVLAQSLPYIRKLGVENIYAHRQPLLKRLHEEMPRLGFAPITPPESTSALVSFAVKDYEAVQQRLLKAKVNARVSRRYIRVSPSVFNAMSDIDKLLEALA
;
A
#
# COMPACT_ATOMS: atom_id res chain seq x y z
N MET A 1 12.72 29.80 24.43
CA MET A 1 11.62 29.12 23.69
C MET A 1 12.16 28.77 22.33
N ILE A 2 12.17 27.50 21.99
CA ILE A 2 12.69 27.03 20.71
C ILE A 2 11.48 27.00 19.75
N SER A 3 11.50 27.80 18.70
CA SER A 3 10.44 27.83 17.71
C SER A 3 10.40 26.50 16.94
N ARG A 4 9.24 26.10 16.40
CA ARG A 4 9.10 24.92 15.57
C ARG A 4 10.01 24.98 14.33
N ARG A 5 10.36 26.16 13.85
CA ARG A 5 11.39 26.39 12.84
C ARG A 5 12.76 25.88 13.28
N GLU A 6 13.11 26.02 14.55
CA GLU A 6 14.37 25.50 15.11
C GLU A 6 14.31 23.98 15.29
N VAL A 7 13.15 23.42 15.61
CA VAL A 7 12.94 21.98 15.66
C VAL A 7 12.97 21.37 14.25
N LEU A 8 12.41 22.04 13.26
CA LEU A 8 12.44 21.62 11.85
C LEU A 8 13.76 22.01 11.15
N ALA A 9 14.39 23.15 11.51
CA ALA A 9 15.68 23.56 10.98
C ALA A 9 16.85 22.76 11.57
N GLY A 10 16.72 22.21 12.77
CA GLY A 10 17.66 21.22 13.31
C GLY A 10 17.77 19.95 12.47
N LEU A 11 16.81 19.71 11.56
CA LEU A 11 16.84 18.65 10.56
C LEU A 11 17.59 19.05 9.26
N GLY A 12 18.00 20.29 9.13
CA GLY A 12 18.44 20.86 7.84
C GLY A 12 19.88 21.36 7.69
N MET A 13 20.71 21.46 8.75
CA MET A 13 22.07 22.02 8.59
C MET A 13 23.12 21.28 9.41
N LEU A 14 23.81 20.38 8.78
CA LEU A 14 25.22 20.08 8.98
C LEU A 14 25.76 19.55 7.63
N ALA A 15 26.14 20.51 6.78
CA ALA A 15 26.89 20.22 5.57
C ALA A 15 28.34 20.63 5.76
N ALA A 16 29.22 19.70 5.57
CA ALA A 16 30.53 19.74 4.92
C ALA A 16 31.56 20.78 5.42
N ALA A 17 32.61 20.27 6.03
CA ALA A 17 33.97 20.69 5.75
C ALA A 17 34.86 19.43 5.67
N GLY A 18 35.27 19.08 4.48
CA GLY A 18 36.18 17.95 4.20
C GLY A 18 36.83 18.12 2.83
N ILE A 19 37.97 18.70 2.86
CA ILE A 19 39.09 18.93 1.94
C ILE A 19 39.12 17.98 0.75
N ALA A 20 38.99 18.54 -0.44
CA ALA A 20 39.29 17.89 -1.72
C ALA A 20 40.81 17.81 -1.96
N ARG A 21 41.32 16.64 -2.31
CA ARG A 21 42.57 16.45 -3.00
C ARG A 21 42.29 15.81 -4.38
N PRO A 22 42.85 16.35 -5.47
CA PRO A 22 42.67 15.76 -6.78
C PRO A 22 43.70 14.64 -6.99
N LEU A 23 43.25 13.49 -7.47
CA LEU A 23 44.09 12.48 -8.08
C LEU A 23 43.75 12.40 -9.59
N ALA A 24 44.69 12.84 -10.38
CA ALA A 24 44.72 12.64 -11.82
C ALA A 24 45.00 11.17 -12.14
N GLY A 25 44.35 10.65 -13.17
CA GLY A 25 44.62 9.32 -13.70
C GLY A 25 43.49 8.83 -14.61
N ALA A 26 43.38 9.42 -15.81
CA ALA A 26 42.51 8.85 -16.84
C ALA A 26 43.22 7.62 -17.46
N SER A 27 42.60 6.46 -17.28
CA SER A 27 42.86 5.32 -18.18
C SER A 27 41.55 4.83 -18.76
N ASN A 28 41.45 4.89 -20.08
CA ASN A 28 40.39 4.32 -20.90
C ASN A 28 40.22 2.84 -20.58
N LEU A 29 39.06 2.49 -20.00
CA LEU A 29 38.59 1.12 -19.99
C LEU A 29 37.34 1.07 -20.88
N GLN A 30 37.46 0.36 -21.99
CA GLN A 30 36.34 -0.06 -22.83
C GLN A 30 35.32 -0.84 -21.99
N PRO A 31 34.02 -0.77 -22.30
CA PRO A 31 33.04 -1.58 -21.61
C PRO A 31 33.20 -3.04 -22.04
N SER A 32 33.75 -3.85 -21.16
CA SER A 32 33.73 -5.30 -21.31
C SER A 32 32.32 -5.81 -21.07
N SER A 33 31.86 -6.56 -22.03
CA SER A 33 30.65 -7.38 -22.12
C SER A 33 30.19 -8.06 -20.84
N SER A 34 28.86 -8.04 -20.69
CA SER A 34 28.02 -9.03 -19.99
C SER A 34 28.53 -9.56 -18.64
N SER A 35 28.32 -8.79 -17.58
CA SER A 35 28.12 -9.38 -16.27
C SER A 35 26.72 -9.98 -16.23
N SER A 36 26.60 -11.30 -16.16
CA SER A 36 25.38 -11.97 -15.76
C SER A 36 25.02 -11.44 -14.36
N THR A 37 24.06 -10.52 -14.26
CA THR A 37 23.46 -10.13 -13.00
C THR A 37 22.79 -11.38 -12.46
N ALA A 38 23.42 -12.05 -11.49
CA ALA A 38 22.78 -13.11 -10.73
C ALA A 38 21.43 -12.57 -10.26
N SER A 39 20.35 -13.28 -10.57
CA SER A 39 19.02 -12.89 -10.16
C SER A 39 18.99 -12.72 -8.63
N LEU A 40 18.57 -11.55 -8.14
CA LEU A 40 18.42 -11.29 -6.71
C LEU A 40 17.25 -12.10 -6.09
N LEU A 41 16.51 -12.83 -6.91
CA LEU A 41 15.34 -13.59 -6.51
C LEU A 41 15.51 -15.09 -6.84
N PRO A 42 15.04 -16.01 -5.97
CA PRO A 42 14.37 -15.74 -4.69
C PRO A 42 15.32 -15.26 -3.59
N ALA A 43 14.90 -14.29 -2.80
CA ALA A 43 15.68 -13.64 -1.75
C ALA A 43 15.39 -14.25 -0.34
N LYS A 44 15.39 -15.57 -0.21
CA LYS A 44 15.00 -16.29 1.02
C LYS A 44 15.87 -15.93 2.22
N GLN A 45 17.18 -15.71 2.01
CA GLN A 45 18.15 -15.35 3.05
C GLN A 45 17.88 -14.00 3.71
N ASP A 46 17.09 -13.13 3.08
CA ASP A 46 16.77 -11.81 3.60
C ASP A 46 15.61 -11.84 4.60
N PHE A 47 15.01 -13.02 4.84
CA PHE A 47 13.85 -13.22 5.72
C PHE A 47 14.10 -14.31 6.75
N ALA A 48 13.62 -14.10 7.98
CA ALA A 48 13.73 -15.06 9.06
C ALA A 48 12.63 -16.15 9.03
N ILE A 49 12.46 -16.79 7.87
CA ILE A 49 11.51 -17.90 7.73
C ILE A 49 12.19 -19.18 8.26
N PRO A 50 11.59 -19.89 9.24
CA PRO A 50 12.17 -21.07 9.82
C PRO A 50 12.41 -22.19 8.80
N ASP A 51 13.46 -22.96 8.99
CA ASP A 51 13.77 -24.11 8.13
C ASP A 51 12.60 -25.10 8.10
N GLY A 52 12.34 -25.63 6.93
CA GLY A 52 11.26 -26.57 6.69
C GLY A 52 9.85 -25.95 6.69
N VAL A 53 9.70 -24.65 6.93
CA VAL A 53 8.42 -23.91 6.77
C VAL A 53 8.34 -23.32 5.37
N THR A 54 7.20 -23.55 4.72
CA THR A 54 6.80 -22.85 3.49
C THR A 54 5.76 -21.80 3.82
N TYR A 55 6.11 -20.52 3.65
CA TYR A 55 5.21 -19.39 3.87
C TYR A 55 4.76 -18.82 2.52
N ILE A 56 3.50 -19.00 2.17
CA ILE A 56 2.88 -18.57 0.92
C ILE A 56 1.57 -17.82 1.18
N ASN A 57 1.58 -16.97 2.23
CA ASN A 57 0.44 -16.20 2.72
C ASN A 57 0.71 -14.70 2.81
N SER A 58 1.56 -14.18 1.91
CA SER A 58 2.03 -12.79 1.93
C SER A 58 0.90 -11.76 1.71
N ALA A 59 -0.18 -12.14 1.02
CA ALA A 59 -1.37 -11.31 0.86
C ALA A 59 -2.18 -11.10 2.16
N TYR A 60 -1.92 -11.88 3.21
CA TYR A 60 -2.49 -11.68 4.55
C TYR A 60 -1.60 -10.75 5.39
N THR A 61 -0.37 -11.18 5.66
CA THR A 61 0.68 -10.38 6.31
C THR A 61 2.01 -10.79 5.71
N HIS A 62 2.79 -9.83 5.21
CA HIS A 62 4.09 -10.14 4.66
C HIS A 62 5.15 -10.22 5.78
N PRO A 63 6.03 -11.22 5.80
CA PRO A 63 7.20 -11.20 6.69
C PRO A 63 8.06 -9.96 6.44
N MET A 64 8.57 -9.36 7.51
CA MET A 64 9.54 -8.26 7.39
C MET A 64 10.90 -8.81 6.93
N PRO A 65 11.64 -8.10 6.06
CA PRO A 65 13.06 -8.35 5.87
C PRO A 65 13.81 -8.25 7.21
N VAL A 66 14.85 -9.05 7.40
CA VAL A 66 15.67 -9.06 8.64
C VAL A 66 16.17 -7.66 8.99
N ALA A 67 16.66 -6.89 7.99
CA ALA A 67 17.11 -5.53 8.21
C ALA A 67 16.00 -4.60 8.74
N ALA A 68 14.77 -4.76 8.25
CA ALA A 68 13.63 -3.98 8.72
C ALA A 68 13.21 -4.37 10.15
N ALA A 69 13.26 -5.67 10.49
CA ALA A 69 13.02 -6.13 11.85
C ALA A 69 14.10 -5.67 12.85
N VAL A 70 15.36 -5.54 12.40
CA VAL A 70 16.44 -4.92 13.18
C VAL A 70 16.13 -3.45 13.47
N ALA A 71 15.75 -2.68 12.46
CA ALA A 71 15.43 -1.26 12.62
C ALA A 71 14.27 -1.01 13.61
N LEU A 72 13.28 -1.91 13.64
CA LEU A 72 12.19 -1.84 14.63
C LEU A 72 12.70 -2.09 16.06
N ARG A 73 13.58 -3.07 16.26
CA ARG A 73 14.19 -3.34 17.58
C ARG A 73 15.05 -2.15 18.03
N GLU A 74 15.90 -1.62 17.17
CA GLU A 74 16.72 -0.45 17.47
C GLU A 74 15.85 0.76 17.87
N TRP A 75 14.72 0.98 17.20
CA TRP A 75 13.76 2.01 17.58
C TRP A 75 13.17 1.75 18.99
N ALA A 76 12.77 0.52 19.30
CA ALA A 76 12.21 0.16 20.60
C ALA A 76 13.24 0.36 21.72
N GLU A 77 14.49 -0.06 21.50
CA GLU A 77 15.60 0.15 22.41
C GLU A 77 15.88 1.64 22.64
N PHE A 78 15.96 2.44 21.57
CA PHE A 78 16.11 3.89 21.64
C PHE A 78 14.99 4.53 22.48
N ARG A 79 13.74 4.14 22.27
CA ARG A 79 12.57 4.64 23.00
C ARG A 79 12.56 4.25 24.49
N SER A 80 13.27 3.20 24.86
CA SER A 80 13.35 2.72 26.23
C SER A 80 14.42 3.43 27.05
N GLN A 81 15.29 4.25 26.44
CA GLN A 81 16.38 4.94 27.12
C GLN A 81 15.91 6.27 27.72
N PRO A 82 15.97 6.48 29.06
CA PRO A 82 15.40 7.69 29.69
C PRO A 82 16.23 8.96 29.42
N GLN A 83 17.48 8.83 28.96
CA GLN A 83 18.41 9.95 28.76
C GLN A 83 18.44 10.46 27.33
N VAL A 84 17.49 10.09 26.50
CA VAL A 84 17.51 10.43 25.09
C VAL A 84 17.22 11.90 24.90
N VAL A 85 18.27 12.69 24.77
CA VAL A 85 18.23 14.09 24.35
C VAL A 85 18.54 14.23 22.86
N SER A 86 19.13 13.20 22.25
CA SER A 86 19.48 13.20 20.83
C SER A 86 18.30 12.79 19.95
N GLN A 87 18.15 13.51 18.85
CA GLN A 87 17.20 13.14 17.80
C GLN A 87 17.51 11.74 17.25
N PRO A 88 16.51 10.94 16.95
CA PRO A 88 16.74 9.67 16.26
C PRO A 88 17.49 9.89 14.95
N LYS A 89 18.28 8.90 14.51
CA LYS A 89 18.96 8.93 13.22
C LYS A 89 17.97 9.36 12.15
N LYS A 90 18.36 10.35 11.33
CA LYS A 90 17.51 10.86 10.26
C LYS A 90 17.07 9.72 9.36
N LEU A 91 15.77 9.47 9.31
CA LEU A 91 15.19 8.50 8.39
C LEU A 91 15.24 9.03 6.96
N ILE A 92 15.30 8.13 5.99
CA ILE A 92 15.03 8.48 4.61
C ILE A 92 13.62 9.05 4.48
N ASN A 93 13.39 9.79 3.43
CA ASN A 93 12.04 10.29 3.13
C ASN A 93 11.16 9.17 2.57
N ILE A 94 10.44 8.46 3.45
CA ILE A 94 9.61 7.32 3.09
C ILE A 94 8.40 7.69 2.20
N LYS A 95 7.94 8.95 2.21
CA LYS A 95 6.92 9.42 1.26
C LYS A 95 7.49 9.49 -0.16
N ALA A 96 8.69 10.05 -0.32
CA ALA A 96 9.37 10.09 -1.60
C ALA A 96 9.65 8.67 -2.14
N GLU A 97 10.05 7.74 -1.26
CA GLU A 97 10.26 6.34 -1.63
C GLU A 97 8.97 5.67 -2.11
N PHE A 98 7.86 5.85 -1.39
CA PHE A 98 6.56 5.31 -1.81
C PHE A 98 6.03 5.99 -3.08
N ALA A 99 6.16 7.32 -3.20
CA ALA A 99 5.77 8.06 -4.39
C ALA A 99 6.50 7.53 -5.64
N ALA A 100 7.80 7.22 -5.52
CA ALA A 100 8.57 6.65 -6.61
C ALA A 100 8.08 5.25 -7.03
N LEU A 101 7.54 4.43 -6.11
CA LEU A 101 6.98 3.11 -6.43
C LEU A 101 5.72 3.16 -7.29
N ILE A 102 4.97 4.27 -7.25
CA ILE A 102 3.68 4.40 -7.95
C ILE A 102 3.68 5.53 -8.99
N ASN A 103 4.85 6.11 -9.32
CA ASN A 103 5.01 7.25 -10.22
C ASN A 103 4.20 8.50 -9.80
N ALA A 104 4.22 8.83 -8.47
CA ALA A 104 3.60 10.01 -7.89
C ALA A 104 4.64 11.07 -7.51
N LYS A 105 4.17 12.28 -7.14
CA LYS A 105 4.98 13.28 -6.43
C LYS A 105 4.88 13.07 -4.92
N GLU A 106 5.92 13.41 -4.18
CA GLU A 106 5.90 13.38 -2.71
C GLU A 106 4.77 14.24 -2.13
N SER A 107 4.51 15.42 -2.71
CA SER A 107 3.43 16.33 -2.30
C SER A 107 2.02 15.74 -2.39
N GLU A 108 1.85 14.65 -3.15
CA GLU A 108 0.60 13.91 -3.33
C GLU A 108 0.43 12.77 -2.32
N ILE A 109 1.45 12.52 -1.46
CA ILE A 109 1.44 11.42 -0.51
C ILE A 109 1.22 11.94 0.92
N SER A 110 0.28 11.30 1.61
CA SER A 110 0.02 11.49 3.03
C SER A 110 0.16 10.18 3.79
N TYR A 111 0.53 10.25 5.06
CA TYR A 111 0.41 9.11 5.97
C TYR A 111 -1.04 8.93 6.42
N VAL A 112 -1.44 7.67 6.51
CA VAL A 112 -2.70 7.23 7.11
C VAL A 112 -2.43 6.01 7.99
N PRO A 113 -3.24 5.77 9.04
CA PRO A 113 -3.04 4.56 9.87
C PRO A 113 -3.19 3.25 9.09
N ASN A 114 -4.08 3.22 8.11
CA ASN A 114 -4.38 2.05 7.28
C ASN A 114 -5.21 2.45 6.04
N THR A 115 -5.42 1.51 5.13
CA THR A 115 -6.19 1.69 3.88
C THR A 115 -7.63 2.18 4.16
N SER A 116 -8.33 1.56 5.13
CA SER A 116 -9.72 1.94 5.45
C SER A 116 -9.84 3.38 5.95
N THR A 117 -8.86 3.86 6.74
CA THR A 117 -8.83 5.29 7.14
C THR A 117 -8.62 6.19 5.93
N GLY A 118 -7.73 5.81 5.01
CA GLY A 118 -7.50 6.56 3.77
C GLY A 118 -8.77 6.68 2.92
N GLU A 119 -9.50 5.58 2.74
CA GLU A 119 -10.79 5.55 2.05
C GLU A 119 -11.82 6.47 2.71
N ASN A 120 -12.01 6.32 4.03
CA ASN A 120 -12.95 7.16 4.77
C ASN A 120 -12.61 8.66 4.66
N LEU A 121 -11.31 9.02 4.67
CA LEU A 121 -10.87 10.40 4.48
C LEU A 121 -11.22 10.93 3.09
N VAL A 122 -11.11 10.11 2.06
CA VAL A 122 -11.48 10.48 0.69
C VAL A 122 -13.00 10.66 0.59
N VAL A 123 -13.79 9.69 0.99
CA VAL A 123 -15.25 9.75 0.90
C VAL A 123 -15.81 10.94 1.69
N ASN A 124 -15.32 11.14 2.93
CA ASN A 124 -15.76 12.26 3.78
C ASN A 124 -15.21 13.62 3.31
N GLY A 125 -14.14 13.64 2.53
CA GLY A 125 -13.56 14.87 1.97
C GLY A 125 -14.17 15.29 0.63
N LEU A 126 -14.84 14.38 -0.07
CA LEU A 126 -15.58 14.68 -1.28
C LEU A 126 -16.92 15.34 -0.95
N ASP A 127 -17.35 16.28 -1.80
CA ASP A 127 -18.64 16.95 -1.66
C ASP A 127 -19.74 16.08 -2.30
N ILE A 128 -20.11 14.99 -1.59
CA ILE A 128 -21.11 14.02 -2.03
C ILE A 128 -22.46 14.40 -1.41
N ASP A 129 -23.43 14.75 -2.25
CA ASP A 129 -24.82 14.87 -1.81
C ASP A 129 -25.46 13.47 -1.76
N TYR A 130 -25.48 12.86 -0.61
CA TYR A 130 -26.04 11.51 -0.41
C TYR A 130 -27.51 11.34 -0.85
N ARG A 131 -28.24 12.43 -1.11
CA ARG A 131 -29.63 12.38 -1.57
C ARG A 131 -29.76 12.35 -3.10
N SER A 132 -28.77 12.86 -3.81
CA SER A 132 -28.84 13.01 -5.27
C SER A 132 -27.74 12.31 -6.03
N ASP A 133 -26.57 12.11 -5.40
CA ASP A 133 -25.42 11.48 -6.00
C ASP A 133 -25.38 9.97 -5.72
N ASN A 134 -24.55 9.25 -6.45
CA ASN A 134 -24.31 7.84 -6.19
C ASN A 134 -22.81 7.52 -6.14
N ILE A 135 -22.51 6.42 -5.42
CA ILE A 135 -21.20 5.76 -5.44
C ILE A 135 -21.38 4.40 -6.10
N VAL A 136 -20.46 4.08 -7.01
CA VAL A 136 -20.38 2.76 -7.67
C VAL A 136 -19.22 1.99 -7.08
N THR A 137 -19.44 0.72 -6.78
CA THR A 137 -18.40 -0.24 -6.36
C THR A 137 -18.73 -1.62 -6.90
N ASP A 138 -17.93 -2.60 -6.54
CA ASP A 138 -18.21 -4.00 -6.87
C ASP A 138 -18.05 -4.92 -5.64
N ALA A 139 -18.60 -6.13 -5.73
CA ALA A 139 -18.61 -7.08 -4.63
C ALA A 139 -17.25 -7.77 -4.40
N LEU A 140 -16.23 -7.53 -5.22
CA LEU A 140 -14.85 -7.98 -5.02
C LEU A 140 -14.00 -6.92 -4.32
N HIS A 141 -14.56 -5.74 -4.05
CA HIS A 141 -13.92 -4.74 -3.22
C HIS A 141 -13.78 -5.25 -1.77
N PHE A 142 -12.85 -4.65 -1.01
CA PHE A 142 -12.59 -5.06 0.37
C PHE A 142 -13.86 -4.96 1.25
N GLU A 143 -14.13 -6.01 2.03
CA GLU A 143 -15.33 -6.08 2.86
C GLU A 143 -15.48 -4.91 3.85
N GLY A 144 -14.36 -4.36 4.36
CA GLY A 144 -14.37 -3.18 5.22
C GLY A 144 -14.82 -1.90 4.50
N ALA A 145 -14.49 -1.78 3.21
CA ALA A 145 -14.97 -0.72 2.34
C ALA A 145 -16.48 -0.86 2.07
N LEU A 146 -16.92 -2.06 1.71
CA LEU A 146 -18.34 -2.35 1.52
C LEU A 146 -19.17 -2.09 2.78
N LEU A 147 -18.63 -2.41 3.96
CA LEU A 147 -19.26 -2.09 5.24
C LEU A 147 -19.41 -0.57 5.43
N HIS A 148 -18.37 0.21 5.10
CA HIS A 148 -18.42 1.67 5.20
C HIS A 148 -19.47 2.25 4.26
N LEU A 149 -19.47 1.87 2.99
CA LEU A 149 -20.44 2.34 2.00
C LEU A 149 -21.88 1.96 2.36
N GLU A 150 -22.09 0.73 2.86
CA GLU A 150 -23.39 0.27 3.33
C GLU A 150 -23.87 1.07 4.56
N ALA A 151 -22.97 1.43 5.48
CA ALA A 151 -23.30 2.30 6.60
C ALA A 151 -23.74 3.70 6.13
N LEU A 152 -23.10 4.26 5.10
CA LEU A 152 -23.52 5.52 4.49
C LEU A 152 -24.90 5.40 3.82
N ARG A 153 -25.15 4.29 3.12
CA ARG A 153 -26.46 4.00 2.54
C ARG A 153 -27.55 3.96 3.60
N GLN A 154 -27.32 3.25 4.71
CA GLN A 154 -28.31 3.12 5.79
C GLN A 154 -28.53 4.43 6.52
N LYS A 155 -27.47 5.21 6.77
CA LYS A 155 -27.53 6.42 7.59
C LYS A 155 -28.02 7.65 6.82
N PHE A 156 -27.62 7.79 5.56
CA PHE A 156 -27.81 9.00 4.78
C PHE A 156 -28.64 8.81 3.51
N GLY A 157 -28.99 7.55 3.17
CA GLY A 157 -29.75 7.24 1.96
C GLY A 157 -28.95 7.26 0.66
N LEU A 158 -27.60 7.07 0.75
CA LEU A 158 -26.74 7.01 -0.42
C LEU A 158 -27.24 5.99 -1.46
N ASP A 159 -27.36 6.40 -2.73
CA ASP A 159 -27.55 5.48 -3.87
C ASP A 159 -26.25 4.71 -4.10
N LEU A 160 -26.07 3.59 -3.37
CA LEU A 160 -24.93 2.69 -3.50
C LEU A 160 -25.21 1.63 -4.55
N ARG A 161 -24.36 1.58 -5.58
CA ARG A 161 -24.48 0.64 -6.71
C ARG A 161 -23.35 -0.35 -6.67
N VAL A 162 -23.67 -1.61 -6.36
CA VAL A 162 -22.69 -2.70 -6.22
C VAL A 162 -22.79 -3.63 -7.43
N VAL A 163 -21.74 -3.70 -8.24
CA VAL A 163 -21.65 -4.64 -9.36
C VAL A 163 -21.26 -6.02 -8.84
N MET A 164 -22.03 -7.04 -9.21
CA MET A 164 -21.75 -8.43 -8.84
C MET A 164 -20.80 -9.08 -9.85
N PRO A 165 -19.84 -9.92 -9.37
CA PRO A 165 -18.92 -10.61 -10.26
C PRO A 165 -19.64 -11.69 -11.08
N ARG A 166 -19.19 -11.89 -12.33
CA ARG A 166 -19.54 -13.01 -13.18
C ARG A 166 -18.26 -13.78 -13.50
N ASP A 167 -18.29 -15.09 -13.38
CA ASP A 167 -17.10 -15.93 -13.58
C ASP A 167 -15.87 -15.40 -12.84
N TRP A 168 -16.08 -14.99 -11.58
CA TRP A 168 -15.05 -14.50 -10.66
C TRP A 168 -14.39 -13.16 -11.04
N ARG A 169 -14.97 -12.38 -11.96
CA ARG A 169 -14.46 -11.10 -12.46
C ARG A 169 -15.54 -10.03 -12.52
N ILE A 170 -15.10 -8.79 -12.58
CA ILE A 170 -15.96 -7.63 -12.86
C ILE A 170 -15.70 -7.18 -14.30
N ASP A 171 -16.69 -7.24 -15.13
CA ASP A 171 -16.61 -6.73 -16.50
C ASP A 171 -16.77 -5.20 -16.47
N LEU A 172 -15.90 -4.50 -17.21
CA LEU A 172 -16.01 -3.03 -17.35
C LEU A 172 -17.39 -2.60 -17.87
N LYS A 173 -18.00 -3.40 -18.76
CA LYS A 173 -19.36 -3.16 -19.27
C LYS A 173 -20.43 -3.22 -18.18
N ASP A 174 -20.22 -3.98 -17.11
CA ASP A 174 -21.18 -4.01 -16.00
C ASP A 174 -21.06 -2.76 -15.11
N LEU A 175 -19.84 -2.23 -14.93
CA LEU A 175 -19.61 -0.92 -14.34
C LEU A 175 -20.25 0.19 -15.20
N GLU A 176 -20.05 0.15 -16.52
CA GLU A 176 -20.61 1.12 -17.47
C GLU A 176 -22.15 1.21 -17.41
N ARG A 177 -22.85 0.09 -17.18
CA ARG A 177 -24.32 0.06 -17.07
C ARG A 177 -24.87 0.79 -15.83
N VAL A 178 -24.05 0.90 -14.78
CA VAL A 178 -24.50 1.50 -13.51
C VAL A 178 -23.91 2.89 -13.25
N VAL A 179 -22.85 3.27 -13.96
CA VAL A 179 -22.27 4.63 -13.91
C VAL A 179 -23.12 5.61 -14.69
N ASN A 180 -23.33 6.81 -14.16
CA ASN A 180 -24.05 7.87 -14.82
C ASN A 180 -23.57 9.26 -14.34
N LYS A 181 -24.19 10.35 -14.83
CA LYS A 181 -23.82 11.73 -14.48
C LYS A 181 -23.99 12.11 -13.00
N LYS A 182 -24.67 11.28 -12.20
CA LYS A 182 -24.80 11.43 -10.73
C LYS A 182 -23.74 10.67 -9.97
N THR A 183 -22.93 9.85 -10.65
CA THR A 183 -21.84 9.11 -10.01
C THR A 183 -20.74 10.10 -9.63
N LYS A 184 -20.42 10.15 -8.34
CA LYS A 184 -19.35 10.99 -7.81
C LYS A 184 -18.05 10.22 -7.64
N LEU A 185 -18.14 8.95 -7.30
CA LEU A 185 -17.00 8.11 -6.99
C LEU A 185 -17.23 6.69 -7.50
N ILE A 186 -16.19 6.10 -8.09
CA ILE A 186 -16.07 4.67 -8.27
C ILE A 186 -15.00 4.18 -7.29
N GLU A 187 -15.37 3.25 -6.40
CA GLU A 187 -14.46 2.64 -5.42
C GLU A 187 -14.21 1.19 -5.75
N ILE A 188 -12.94 0.82 -5.88
CA ILE A 188 -12.52 -0.55 -6.21
C ILE A 188 -11.27 -0.96 -5.42
N SER A 189 -11.09 -2.26 -5.23
CA SER A 189 -9.76 -2.82 -4.97
C SER A 189 -9.06 -3.09 -6.30
N LEU A 190 -7.89 -2.48 -6.56
CA LEU A 190 -7.13 -2.75 -7.79
C LEU A 190 -6.90 -4.26 -7.97
N VAL A 191 -6.60 -4.96 -6.88
CA VAL A 191 -6.52 -6.42 -6.82
C VAL A 191 -7.45 -6.91 -5.72
N ALA A 192 -8.42 -7.71 -6.06
CA ALA A 192 -9.38 -8.30 -5.14
C ALA A 192 -8.70 -9.25 -4.15
N MET A 193 -9.00 -9.08 -2.86
CA MET A 193 -8.36 -9.81 -1.77
C MET A 193 -8.66 -11.31 -1.79
N ASP A 194 -9.86 -11.70 -2.14
CA ASP A 194 -10.31 -13.09 -2.03
C ASP A 194 -9.90 -13.96 -3.20
N ASN A 195 -9.95 -13.41 -4.41
CA ASN A 195 -9.74 -14.21 -5.62
C ASN A 195 -8.62 -13.71 -6.55
N GLY A 196 -7.99 -12.56 -6.24
CA GLY A 196 -6.91 -12.05 -7.07
C GLY A 196 -7.34 -11.47 -8.41
N PHE A 197 -8.63 -11.25 -8.66
CA PHE A 197 -9.06 -10.49 -9.83
C PHE A 197 -8.39 -9.12 -9.82
N GLN A 198 -7.90 -8.68 -10.98
CA GLN A 198 -7.25 -7.38 -11.14
C GLN A 198 -8.00 -6.53 -12.14
N HIS A 199 -8.42 -5.34 -11.71
CA HIS A 199 -9.03 -4.36 -12.60
C HIS A 199 -8.04 -3.75 -13.59
N ASP A 200 -8.50 -3.43 -14.79
CA ASP A 200 -7.83 -2.45 -15.65
C ASP A 200 -8.11 -1.04 -15.09
N LEU A 201 -7.20 -0.56 -14.23
CA LEU A 201 -7.35 0.72 -13.55
C LEU A 201 -7.51 1.88 -14.54
N LYS A 202 -6.79 1.84 -15.66
CA LYS A 202 -6.87 2.87 -16.69
C LYS A 202 -8.25 2.92 -17.35
N ALA A 203 -8.80 1.76 -17.66
CA ALA A 203 -10.14 1.67 -18.24
C ALA A 203 -11.23 2.13 -17.25
N VAL A 204 -11.11 1.75 -15.97
CA VAL A 204 -12.02 2.24 -14.92
C VAL A 204 -11.95 3.75 -14.75
N CYS A 205 -10.74 4.34 -14.75
CA CYS A 205 -10.56 5.79 -14.67
C CYS A 205 -11.15 6.51 -15.90
N ALA A 206 -10.93 5.97 -17.10
CA ALA A 206 -11.50 6.55 -18.32
C ALA A 206 -13.04 6.55 -18.29
N LEU A 207 -13.64 5.45 -17.83
CA LEU A 207 -15.09 5.34 -17.64
C LEU A 207 -15.61 6.38 -16.63
N ALA A 208 -15.00 6.47 -15.46
CA ALA A 208 -15.39 7.40 -14.41
C ALA A 208 -15.32 8.85 -14.90
N HIS A 209 -14.18 9.25 -15.47
CA HIS A 209 -13.94 10.61 -15.92
C HIS A 209 -14.87 11.03 -17.07
N ALA A 210 -15.26 10.10 -17.95
CA ALA A 210 -16.25 10.37 -19.00
C ALA A 210 -17.64 10.77 -18.44
N HIS A 211 -17.92 10.43 -17.18
CA HIS A 211 -19.15 10.78 -16.48
C HIS A 211 -18.97 11.88 -15.42
N GLY A 212 -17.76 12.41 -15.26
CA GLY A 212 -17.41 13.42 -14.25
C GLY A 212 -17.24 12.84 -12.83
N ALA A 213 -17.09 11.51 -12.72
CA ALA A 213 -16.82 10.81 -11.46
C ALA A 213 -15.31 10.69 -11.20
N TYR A 214 -14.93 10.50 -9.94
CA TYR A 214 -13.57 10.21 -9.50
C TYR A 214 -13.38 8.71 -9.25
N VAL A 215 -12.11 8.27 -9.13
CA VAL A 215 -11.77 6.88 -8.82
C VAL A 215 -10.92 6.82 -7.57
N TYR A 216 -11.37 6.04 -6.59
CA TYR A 216 -10.56 5.55 -5.48
C TYR A 216 -10.19 4.10 -5.73
N ALA A 217 -8.90 3.77 -5.59
CA ALA A 217 -8.41 2.40 -5.69
C ALA A 217 -7.69 1.98 -4.40
N ASP A 218 -8.18 0.94 -3.74
CA ASP A 218 -7.40 0.21 -2.75
C ASP A 218 -6.29 -0.56 -3.47
N ILE A 219 -5.03 -0.16 -3.26
CA ILE A 219 -3.86 -0.77 -3.89
C ILE A 219 -3.06 -1.66 -2.93
N VAL A 220 -3.62 -2.02 -1.77
CA VAL A 220 -2.91 -2.77 -0.72
C VAL A 220 -2.45 -4.16 -1.17
N GLN A 221 -3.12 -4.77 -2.15
CA GLN A 221 -2.71 -6.07 -2.71
C GLN A 221 -1.78 -5.93 -3.93
N ALA A 222 -1.48 -4.71 -4.38
CA ALA A 222 -0.68 -4.45 -5.57
C ALA A 222 0.63 -3.69 -5.28
N ALA A 223 0.60 -2.64 -4.44
CA ALA A 223 1.74 -1.78 -4.17
C ALA A 223 2.94 -2.55 -3.60
N GLY A 224 4.10 -2.44 -4.25
CA GLY A 224 5.33 -3.15 -3.89
C GLY A 224 5.51 -4.51 -4.56
N ASN A 225 4.51 -5.02 -5.28
CA ASN A 225 4.60 -6.32 -5.96
C ASN A 225 4.10 -6.32 -7.40
N THR A 226 3.31 -5.35 -7.78
CA THR A 226 2.76 -5.18 -9.14
C THR A 226 3.03 -3.75 -9.58
N PRO A 227 3.52 -3.52 -10.79
CA PRO A 227 3.76 -2.16 -11.29
C PRO A 227 2.49 -1.31 -11.25
N ILE A 228 2.57 -0.12 -10.67
CA ILE A 228 1.50 0.86 -10.60
C ILE A 228 2.03 2.18 -11.14
N ASP A 229 1.29 2.80 -12.04
CA ASP A 229 1.55 4.14 -12.53
C ASP A 229 0.29 4.99 -12.40
N VAL A 230 0.26 5.85 -11.37
CA VAL A 230 -0.90 6.72 -11.10
C VAL A 230 -1.08 7.81 -12.15
N ARG A 231 0.00 8.15 -12.89
CA ARG A 231 -0.08 9.11 -14.00
C ARG A 231 -0.69 8.47 -15.23
N ALA A 232 -0.21 7.29 -15.62
CA ALA A 232 -0.67 6.58 -16.80
C ALA A 232 -2.10 6.06 -16.65
N SER A 233 -2.49 5.62 -15.44
CA SER A 233 -3.86 5.18 -15.15
C SER A 233 -4.84 6.34 -15.03
N GLY A 234 -4.37 7.50 -14.55
CA GLY A 234 -5.20 8.67 -14.29
C GLY A 234 -5.98 8.60 -12.97
N VAL A 235 -5.71 7.60 -12.11
CA VAL A 235 -6.42 7.43 -10.83
C VAL A 235 -6.33 8.70 -9.97
N ASP A 236 -7.40 8.99 -9.26
CA ASP A 236 -7.54 10.23 -8.48
C ASP A 236 -7.08 10.05 -7.04
N PHE A 237 -7.40 8.90 -6.46
CA PHE A 237 -7.05 8.54 -5.08
C PHE A 237 -6.64 7.07 -5.00
N CYS A 238 -5.64 6.76 -4.18
CA CYS A 238 -5.39 5.38 -3.79
C CYS A 238 -4.76 5.28 -2.41
N ALA A 239 -5.03 4.19 -1.69
CA ALA A 239 -4.45 3.96 -0.39
C ALA A 239 -3.83 2.56 -0.27
N CYS A 240 -2.84 2.45 0.63
CA CYS A 240 -2.10 1.23 0.87
C CYS A 240 -1.60 1.17 2.31
N SER A 241 -1.97 0.12 3.05
CA SER A 241 -1.33 -0.22 4.32
C SER A 241 0.03 -0.86 4.11
N SER A 242 0.96 -0.65 5.04
CA SER A 242 2.36 -1.06 4.90
C SER A 242 2.64 -2.54 5.21
N PHE A 243 1.82 -3.22 6.00
CA PHE A 243 2.08 -4.56 6.56
C PHE A 243 1.93 -5.72 5.58
N LYS A 244 1.48 -5.45 4.36
CA LYS A 244 1.41 -6.45 3.28
C LYS A 244 2.64 -6.32 2.38
N TRP A 245 2.47 -6.02 1.14
CA TRP A 245 3.51 -6.07 0.13
C TRP A 245 4.57 -4.96 0.21
N LEU A 246 4.35 -3.94 1.08
CA LEU A 246 5.41 -3.01 1.46
C LEU A 246 6.33 -3.56 2.57
N MET A 247 6.08 -4.80 3.04
CA MET A 247 6.95 -5.57 3.96
C MET A 247 7.25 -4.88 5.28
N ALA A 248 6.32 -4.03 5.77
CA ALA A 248 6.49 -3.29 7.01
C ALA A 248 5.51 -3.74 8.11
N ASP A 249 5.31 -2.93 9.13
CA ASP A 249 4.44 -3.21 10.27
C ASP A 249 3.09 -2.50 10.14
N PHE A 250 2.21 -2.76 11.11
CA PHE A 250 0.87 -2.16 11.21
C PHE A 250 0.93 -0.69 11.64
N GLY A 251 -0.20 0.01 11.50
CA GLY A 251 -0.43 1.35 12.04
C GLY A 251 0.10 2.50 11.19
N LEU A 252 0.70 2.22 10.03
CA LEU A 252 1.10 3.21 9.04
C LEU A 252 0.80 2.70 7.64
N GLY A 253 0.38 3.60 6.79
CA GLY A 253 0.16 3.39 5.36
C GLY A 253 0.24 4.73 4.63
N PHE A 254 -0.13 4.70 3.37
CA PHE A 254 -0.05 5.85 2.48
C PHE A 254 -1.40 6.07 1.80
N LEU A 255 -1.74 7.35 1.66
CA LEU A 255 -2.82 7.85 0.82
C LEU A 255 -2.21 8.73 -0.27
N PHE A 256 -2.43 8.37 -1.51
CA PHE A 256 -2.16 9.21 -2.68
C PHE A 256 -3.41 10.01 -3.02
N VAL A 257 -3.24 11.30 -3.24
CA VAL A 257 -4.27 12.20 -3.75
C VAL A 257 -3.67 13.07 -4.86
N LYS A 258 -4.25 13.00 -6.04
CA LYS A 258 -3.83 13.80 -7.19
C LYS A 258 -3.82 15.29 -6.82
N GLU A 259 -2.66 15.95 -6.96
CA GLU A 259 -2.42 17.32 -6.51
C GLU A 259 -3.49 18.32 -6.99
N ALA A 260 -3.95 18.16 -8.23
CA ALA A 260 -4.96 19.04 -8.82
C ALA A 260 -6.34 19.00 -8.12
N LEU A 261 -6.59 18.01 -7.28
CA LEU A 261 -7.86 17.83 -6.55
C LEU A 261 -7.84 18.46 -5.15
N LEU A 262 -6.64 18.71 -4.61
CA LEU A 262 -6.48 19.34 -3.29
C LEU A 262 -7.07 20.75 -3.31
N ASP A 263 -7.80 21.13 -2.26
CA ASP A 263 -8.51 22.41 -2.06
C ASP A 263 -9.58 22.76 -3.14
N ARG A 264 -9.72 21.94 -4.19
CA ARG A 264 -10.71 22.15 -5.25
C ARG A 264 -11.87 21.18 -5.19
N VAL A 265 -11.55 19.90 -5.02
CA VAL A 265 -12.49 18.78 -5.05
C VAL A 265 -12.58 18.13 -3.71
N ILE A 266 -11.42 17.84 -3.10
CA ILE A 266 -11.36 17.18 -1.80
C ILE A 266 -11.07 18.22 -0.71
N ARG A 267 -11.88 18.17 0.36
CA ARG A 267 -11.77 19.07 1.52
C ARG A 267 -11.22 18.32 2.71
N ARG A 268 -10.71 19.05 3.70
CA ARG A 268 -10.29 18.49 4.98
C ARG A 268 -11.53 18.06 5.76
N SER A 269 -11.66 16.77 6.04
CA SER A 269 -12.73 16.22 6.88
C SER A 269 -12.33 16.09 8.36
N GLN A 270 -11.03 16.17 8.65
CA GLN A 270 -10.45 16.09 9.98
C GLN A 270 -9.33 17.12 10.14
N TYR A 271 -9.09 17.57 11.38
CA TYR A 271 -8.11 18.61 11.68
C TYR A 271 -7.18 18.18 12.82
N GLY A 272 -5.90 18.56 12.72
CA GLY A 272 -4.91 18.31 13.74
C GLY A 272 -3.58 19.00 13.47
N TYR A 273 -2.69 18.98 14.44
CA TYR A 273 -1.48 19.81 14.45
C TYR A 273 -0.45 19.42 13.39
N TYR A 274 -0.45 18.19 12.87
CA TYR A 274 0.47 17.79 11.81
C TYR A 274 0.16 18.44 10.46
N GLN A 275 -1.06 18.93 10.28
CA GLN A 275 -1.46 19.65 9.08
C GLN A 275 -0.92 21.08 9.01
N ALA A 276 -0.46 21.64 10.15
CA ALA A 276 0.00 23.01 10.22
C ALA A 276 1.48 23.13 9.82
N SER A 277 1.79 24.03 8.87
CA SER A 277 3.15 24.45 8.54
C SER A 277 3.72 25.43 9.59
N ALA A 278 2.85 26.24 10.18
CA ALA A 278 3.16 27.13 11.29
C ALA A 278 2.05 27.12 12.34
N LEU A 279 2.42 27.25 13.61
CA LEU A 279 1.52 27.34 14.75
C LEU A 279 2.14 28.28 15.79
N ASP A 280 1.48 29.42 16.05
CA ASP A 280 1.91 30.38 17.04
C ASP A 280 0.90 30.47 18.18
N SER A 281 1.37 30.51 19.42
CA SER A 281 0.56 30.80 20.61
C SER A 281 0.54 32.30 20.91
N HIS A 282 -0.54 32.73 21.58
CA HIS A 282 -0.76 34.16 21.91
C HIS A 282 -1.14 34.40 23.37
N PHE A 283 -0.88 33.43 24.26
CA PHE A 283 -1.24 33.52 25.69
C PHE A 283 -0.10 33.18 26.63
N LEU A 284 1.07 32.79 26.13
CA LEU A 284 2.24 32.53 26.94
C LEU A 284 3.00 33.86 27.23
N PRO A 285 3.75 33.92 28.32
CA PRO A 285 4.58 35.09 28.59
C PRO A 285 5.56 35.38 27.45
N GLY A 286 5.46 36.56 26.85
CA GLY A 286 6.30 37.01 25.73
C GLY A 286 5.72 36.71 24.33
N ASP A 287 4.57 36.08 24.25
CA ASP A 287 3.90 35.92 22.98
C ASP A 287 3.33 37.24 22.44
N PRO A 288 3.28 37.43 21.12
CA PRO A 288 2.63 38.61 20.56
C PRO A 288 1.11 38.54 20.85
N PRO A 289 0.47 39.66 21.24
CA PRO A 289 -0.94 39.69 21.57
C PRO A 289 -1.80 39.40 20.34
N ASN A 290 -2.82 38.53 20.51
CA ASN A 290 -3.81 38.22 19.51
C ASN A 290 -5.12 37.85 20.22
N PRO A 291 -6.32 38.21 19.67
CA PRO A 291 -7.60 37.79 20.24
C PRO A 291 -7.82 36.27 20.24
N ALA A 292 -7.24 35.55 19.28
CA ALA A 292 -7.25 34.08 19.23
C ALA A 292 -6.08 33.51 20.06
N PRO A 293 -6.28 32.39 20.81
CA PRO A 293 -5.20 31.79 21.60
C PRO A 293 -4.08 31.21 20.73
N TYR A 294 -4.39 30.86 19.50
CA TYR A 294 -3.45 30.35 18.49
C TYR A 294 -3.76 30.89 17.10
N THR A 295 -2.73 31.03 16.28
CA THR A 295 -2.82 31.20 14.83
C THR A 295 -2.02 30.10 14.15
N TRP A 296 -2.45 29.68 12.95
CA TRP A 296 -1.81 28.61 12.21
C TRP A 296 -1.89 28.83 10.71
N GLU A 297 -0.93 28.28 9.99
CA GLU A 297 -0.97 28.11 8.55
C GLU A 297 -1.01 26.61 8.24
N LEU A 298 -1.84 26.20 7.28
CA LEU A 298 -1.95 24.80 6.88
C LEU A 298 -1.05 24.52 5.67
N GLU A 299 -0.43 23.36 5.66
CA GLU A 299 0.27 22.84 4.47
C GLU A 299 -0.71 22.71 3.28
N LYS A 300 -0.22 23.06 2.07
CA LYS A 300 -1.02 23.04 0.83
C LYS A 300 -0.80 21.76 -0.01
N ASN A 301 -0.46 20.65 0.65
CA ASN A 301 -0.17 19.36 0.05
C ASN A 301 -1.00 18.27 0.72
N ALA A 302 -0.82 16.99 0.35
CA ALA A 302 -1.55 15.88 0.94
C ALA A 302 -1.32 15.77 2.47
N THR A 303 -0.14 16.11 2.97
CA THR A 303 0.15 16.16 4.42
C THR A 303 -0.82 17.13 5.12
N GLY A 304 -0.93 18.35 4.64
CA GLY A 304 -1.83 19.38 5.20
C GLY A 304 -3.31 19.05 5.09
N HIS A 305 -3.70 18.09 4.25
CA HIS A 305 -5.09 17.66 4.13
C HIS A 305 -5.42 16.49 5.05
N PHE A 306 -4.50 15.54 5.26
CA PHE A 306 -4.87 14.24 5.81
C PHE A 306 -4.08 13.80 7.05
N GLU A 307 -2.92 14.41 7.36
CA GLU A 307 -2.14 14.03 8.54
C GLU A 307 -2.60 14.77 9.79
N VAL A 308 -3.49 14.15 10.54
CA VAL A 308 -4.10 14.75 11.73
C VAL A 308 -3.15 14.74 12.93
N GLY A 309 -2.39 13.66 13.12
CA GLY A 309 -1.56 13.46 14.30
C GLY A 309 -0.30 12.64 14.05
N THR A 310 0.41 12.33 15.12
CA THR A 310 1.68 11.60 15.09
C THR A 310 1.52 10.23 14.43
N PRO A 311 2.26 9.93 13.36
CA PRO A 311 2.22 8.62 12.71
C PRO A 311 2.92 7.55 13.58
N ALA A 312 2.77 6.27 13.22
CA ALA A 312 3.47 5.15 13.84
C ALA A 312 4.97 5.18 13.51
N ILE A 313 5.76 5.88 14.35
CA ILE A 313 7.19 6.12 14.10
C ILE A 313 7.99 4.81 14.03
N GLY A 314 7.67 3.79 14.86
CA GLY A 314 8.31 2.48 14.77
C GLY A 314 8.14 1.87 13.36
N THR A 315 6.94 1.90 12.81
CA THR A 315 6.65 1.44 11.45
C THR A 315 7.37 2.28 10.39
N ALA A 316 7.55 3.59 10.63
CA ALA A 316 8.34 4.43 9.73
C ALA A 316 9.81 3.98 9.66
N HIS A 317 10.42 3.51 10.78
CA HIS A 317 11.75 2.92 10.78
C HIS A 317 11.82 1.62 9.96
N VAL A 318 10.79 0.80 10.02
CA VAL A 318 10.66 -0.41 9.19
C VAL A 318 10.57 -0.05 7.70
N LEU A 319 9.69 0.91 7.34
CA LEU A 319 9.52 1.39 5.96
C LEU A 319 10.80 2.00 5.39
N ALA A 320 11.60 2.67 6.23
CA ALA A 320 12.90 3.21 5.84
C ALA A 320 13.90 2.13 5.39
N GLN A 321 13.66 0.86 5.71
CA GLN A 321 14.44 -0.28 5.21
C GLN A 321 13.72 -1.01 4.08
N SER A 322 12.41 -1.26 4.23
CA SER A 322 11.67 -2.11 3.30
C SER A 322 11.43 -1.43 1.95
N LEU A 323 11.16 -0.11 1.88
CA LEU A 323 10.93 0.57 0.60
C LEU A 323 12.17 0.61 -0.29
N PRO A 324 13.38 1.00 0.20
CA PRO A 324 14.60 0.87 -0.60
C PRO A 324 14.93 -0.57 -1.00
N TYR A 325 14.60 -1.55 -0.14
CA TYR A 325 14.78 -2.96 -0.45
C TYR A 325 13.90 -3.39 -1.62
N ILE A 326 12.60 -3.03 -1.62
CA ILE A 326 11.68 -3.30 -2.73
C ILE A 326 12.17 -2.63 -4.02
N ARG A 327 12.62 -1.38 -3.94
CA ARG A 327 13.21 -0.67 -5.10
C ARG A 327 14.47 -1.33 -5.63
N LYS A 328 15.34 -1.82 -4.75
CA LYS A 328 16.55 -2.57 -5.13
C LYS A 328 16.22 -3.86 -5.87
N LEU A 329 15.20 -4.59 -5.42
CA LEU A 329 14.73 -5.79 -6.13
C LEU A 329 14.09 -5.44 -7.47
N GLY A 330 13.39 -4.29 -7.53
CA GLY A 330 12.60 -3.85 -8.68
C GLY A 330 11.22 -4.50 -8.71
N VAL A 331 10.16 -3.68 -8.77
CA VAL A 331 8.77 -4.18 -8.75
C VAL A 331 8.49 -5.07 -9.96
N GLU A 332 9.05 -4.74 -11.12
CA GLU A 332 8.94 -5.53 -12.36
C GLU A 332 9.62 -6.91 -12.21
N ASN A 333 10.77 -6.97 -11.54
CA ASN A 333 11.45 -8.23 -11.26
C ASN A 333 10.68 -9.08 -10.26
N ILE A 334 10.12 -8.46 -9.21
CA ILE A 334 9.24 -9.12 -8.24
C ILE A 334 8.00 -9.69 -8.95
N TYR A 335 7.40 -8.90 -9.82
CA TYR A 335 6.27 -9.33 -10.63
C TYR A 335 6.63 -10.52 -11.53
N ALA A 336 7.72 -10.42 -12.29
CA ALA A 336 8.17 -11.46 -13.20
C ALA A 336 8.56 -12.77 -12.47
N HIS A 337 9.23 -12.65 -11.31
CA HIS A 337 9.66 -13.79 -10.49
C HIS A 337 8.50 -14.71 -10.09
N ARG A 338 7.36 -14.14 -9.72
CA ARG A 338 6.23 -14.94 -9.23
C ARG A 338 5.37 -15.53 -10.34
N GLN A 339 5.42 -15.01 -11.59
CA GLN A 339 4.55 -15.51 -12.65
C GLN A 339 4.66 -17.03 -12.90
N PRO A 340 5.86 -17.64 -12.98
CA PRO A 340 5.97 -19.08 -13.12
C PRO A 340 5.41 -19.85 -11.90
N LEU A 341 5.49 -19.30 -10.70
CA LEU A 341 4.93 -19.90 -9.48
C LEU A 341 3.40 -19.95 -9.54
N LEU A 342 2.79 -18.84 -9.96
CA LEU A 342 1.33 -18.73 -10.12
C LEU A 342 0.83 -19.61 -11.26
N LYS A 343 1.54 -19.64 -12.39
CA LYS A 343 1.23 -20.51 -13.52
C LYS A 343 1.18 -21.98 -13.08
N ARG A 344 2.19 -22.45 -12.33
CA ARG A 344 2.23 -23.81 -11.80
C ARG A 344 0.99 -24.13 -10.94
N LEU A 345 0.55 -23.18 -10.11
CA LEU A 345 -0.66 -23.34 -9.30
C LEU A 345 -1.92 -23.42 -10.16
N HIS A 346 -2.08 -22.57 -11.18
CA HIS A 346 -3.21 -22.61 -12.10
C HIS A 346 -3.30 -23.93 -12.88
N GLU A 347 -2.16 -24.55 -13.21
CA GLU A 347 -2.11 -25.82 -13.93
C GLU A 347 -2.39 -27.03 -13.04
N GLU A 348 -1.86 -27.07 -11.82
CA GLU A 348 -1.86 -28.28 -10.99
C GLU A 348 -3.00 -28.33 -9.96
N MET A 349 -3.40 -27.23 -9.38
CA MET A 349 -4.47 -27.22 -8.39
C MET A 349 -5.79 -27.79 -8.93
N PRO A 350 -6.22 -27.48 -10.18
CA PRO A 350 -7.42 -28.11 -10.77
C PRO A 350 -7.29 -29.64 -10.93
N ARG A 351 -6.09 -30.15 -11.22
CA ARG A 351 -5.82 -31.60 -11.34
C ARG A 351 -5.98 -32.32 -10.00
N LEU A 352 -5.73 -31.61 -8.89
CA LEU A 352 -5.97 -32.09 -7.54
C LEU A 352 -7.42 -31.88 -7.05
N GLY A 353 -8.32 -31.41 -7.93
CA GLY A 353 -9.74 -31.22 -7.64
C GLY A 353 -10.10 -29.87 -7.00
N PHE A 354 -9.16 -28.90 -6.95
CA PHE A 354 -9.39 -27.55 -6.46
C PHE A 354 -9.78 -26.63 -7.61
N ALA A 355 -11.08 -26.37 -7.79
CA ALA A 355 -11.57 -25.50 -8.85
C ALA A 355 -11.06 -24.05 -8.69
N PRO A 356 -10.53 -23.40 -9.75
CA PRO A 356 -10.05 -22.04 -9.67
C PRO A 356 -11.20 -21.04 -9.44
N ILE A 357 -10.96 -20.06 -8.58
CA ILE A 357 -11.81 -18.88 -8.39
C ILE A 357 -11.07 -17.59 -8.75
N THR A 358 -9.79 -17.68 -9.07
CA THR A 358 -9.02 -16.60 -9.70
C THR A 358 -9.21 -16.73 -11.21
N PRO A 359 -9.56 -15.63 -11.91
CA PRO A 359 -9.57 -15.64 -13.37
C PRO A 359 -8.21 -16.05 -13.95
N PRO A 360 -8.15 -16.92 -14.96
CA PRO A 360 -6.88 -17.46 -15.48
C PRO A 360 -5.98 -16.40 -16.09
N GLU A 361 -6.53 -15.29 -16.55
CA GLU A 361 -5.78 -14.13 -17.07
C GLU A 361 -5.23 -13.22 -15.98
N SER A 362 -5.60 -13.41 -14.71
CA SER A 362 -5.08 -12.58 -13.62
C SER A 362 -3.59 -12.84 -13.40
N THR A 363 -2.83 -11.75 -13.33
CA THR A 363 -1.39 -11.75 -13.07
C THR A 363 -1.07 -11.20 -11.67
N SER A 364 -2.08 -11.06 -10.83
CA SER A 364 -1.95 -10.53 -9.48
C SER A 364 -1.07 -11.41 -8.58
N ALA A 365 -0.71 -10.90 -7.42
CA ALA A 365 0.21 -11.58 -6.50
C ALA A 365 -0.40 -12.77 -5.74
N LEU A 366 -1.66 -13.07 -5.97
CA LEU A 366 -2.37 -14.13 -5.25
C LEU A 366 -3.30 -14.91 -6.18
N VAL A 367 -3.47 -16.20 -5.88
CA VAL A 367 -4.41 -17.09 -6.56
C VAL A 367 -5.24 -17.84 -5.53
N SER A 368 -6.49 -18.13 -5.87
CA SER A 368 -7.43 -18.79 -4.98
C SER A 368 -8.17 -19.92 -5.67
N PHE A 369 -8.46 -20.96 -4.91
CA PHE A 369 -9.13 -22.15 -5.40
C PHE A 369 -10.22 -22.58 -4.41
N ALA A 370 -11.35 -23.07 -4.91
CA ALA A 370 -12.45 -23.53 -4.08
C ALA A 370 -12.04 -24.75 -3.22
N VAL A 371 -12.49 -24.77 -1.97
CA VAL A 371 -12.27 -25.86 -1.03
C VAL A 371 -13.60 -26.49 -0.68
N LYS A 372 -13.68 -27.82 -0.74
CA LYS A 372 -14.84 -28.61 -0.33
C LYS A 372 -14.75 -29.07 1.11
N ASP A 373 -13.54 -29.52 1.51
CA ASP A 373 -13.24 -29.98 2.86
C ASP A 373 -12.15 -29.10 3.49
N TYR A 374 -12.61 -28.06 4.12
CA TYR A 374 -11.76 -27.08 4.81
C TYR A 374 -10.86 -27.71 5.87
N GLU A 375 -11.43 -28.61 6.69
CA GLU A 375 -10.73 -29.20 7.84
C GLU A 375 -9.61 -30.12 7.39
N ALA A 376 -9.88 -30.98 6.39
CA ALA A 376 -8.86 -31.85 5.82
C ALA A 376 -7.71 -31.05 5.18
N VAL A 377 -8.03 -30.00 4.39
CA VAL A 377 -7.01 -29.14 3.78
C VAL A 377 -6.17 -28.47 4.86
N GLN A 378 -6.78 -27.91 5.90
CA GLN A 378 -6.06 -27.26 7.00
C GLN A 378 -5.10 -28.22 7.71
N GLN A 379 -5.55 -29.46 8.02
CA GLN A 379 -4.72 -30.49 8.68
C GLN A 379 -3.53 -30.92 7.80
N ARG A 380 -3.75 -31.11 6.48
CA ARG A 380 -2.68 -31.45 5.54
C ARG A 380 -1.60 -30.36 5.50
N LEU A 381 -2.00 -29.10 5.36
CA LEU A 381 -1.07 -27.98 5.32
C LEU A 381 -0.30 -27.82 6.64
N LEU A 382 -0.96 -27.98 7.79
CA LEU A 382 -0.34 -27.93 9.09
C LEU A 382 0.73 -29.02 9.24
N LYS A 383 0.40 -30.28 8.89
CA LYS A 383 1.34 -31.41 8.89
C LYS A 383 2.55 -31.16 8.00
N ALA A 384 2.33 -30.60 6.83
CA ALA A 384 3.40 -30.27 5.87
C ALA A 384 4.17 -28.98 6.21
N LYS A 385 3.81 -28.25 7.28
CA LYS A 385 4.37 -26.95 7.64
C LYS A 385 4.25 -25.92 6.49
N VAL A 386 3.12 -25.91 5.80
CA VAL A 386 2.79 -24.95 4.75
C VAL A 386 1.80 -23.93 5.30
N ASN A 387 2.16 -22.64 5.25
CA ASN A 387 1.30 -21.55 5.68
C ASN A 387 0.67 -20.88 4.43
N ALA A 388 -0.57 -21.21 4.15
CA ALA A 388 -1.44 -20.56 3.19
C ALA A 388 -2.75 -20.13 3.88
N ARG A 389 -3.49 -19.19 3.31
CA ARG A 389 -4.80 -18.84 3.85
C ARG A 389 -5.83 -19.89 3.43
N VAL A 390 -6.39 -20.59 4.39
CA VAL A 390 -7.52 -21.49 4.17
C VAL A 390 -8.76 -20.91 4.85
N SER A 391 -9.83 -20.74 4.10
CA SER A 391 -11.16 -20.40 4.59
C SER A 391 -12.11 -21.59 4.37
N ARG A 392 -13.33 -21.48 4.89
CA ARG A 392 -14.34 -22.55 4.70
C ARG A 392 -14.68 -22.82 3.23
N ARG A 393 -14.38 -21.89 2.31
CA ARG A 393 -14.81 -21.98 0.91
C ARG A 393 -13.67 -22.00 -0.09
N TYR A 394 -12.48 -21.49 0.32
CA TYR A 394 -11.33 -21.41 -0.60
C TYR A 394 -9.99 -21.49 0.14
N ILE A 395 -8.97 -21.91 -0.59
CA ILE A 395 -7.56 -21.73 -0.25
C ILE A 395 -7.01 -20.60 -1.13
N ARG A 396 -6.29 -19.66 -0.51
CA ARG A 396 -5.58 -18.57 -1.20
C ARG A 396 -4.08 -18.73 -1.01
N VAL A 397 -3.35 -18.72 -2.11
CA VAL A 397 -1.89 -18.87 -2.18
C VAL A 397 -1.32 -17.56 -2.69
N SER A 398 -0.35 -17.00 -1.99
CA SER A 398 0.26 -15.71 -2.31
C SER A 398 1.77 -15.74 -2.05
N PRO A 399 2.53 -16.31 -3.01
CA PRO A 399 3.98 -16.37 -2.95
C PRO A 399 4.61 -14.98 -3.12
N SER A 400 5.80 -14.79 -2.54
CA SER A 400 6.53 -13.53 -2.60
C SER A 400 7.99 -13.74 -2.99
N VAL A 401 8.79 -12.70 -2.83
CA VAL A 401 10.20 -12.60 -3.23
C VAL A 401 11.12 -13.70 -2.67
N PHE A 402 10.73 -14.35 -1.60
CA PHE A 402 11.49 -15.41 -0.93
C PHE A 402 11.07 -16.82 -1.34
N ASN A 403 9.99 -16.98 -2.12
CA ASN A 403 9.50 -18.29 -2.53
C ASN A 403 10.17 -18.76 -3.83
N ALA A 404 10.38 -20.07 -3.89
CA ALA A 404 10.86 -20.78 -5.06
C ALA A 404 9.82 -21.79 -5.55
N MET A 405 10.07 -22.44 -6.70
CA MET A 405 9.19 -23.50 -7.22
C MET A 405 9.01 -24.64 -6.22
N SER A 406 10.06 -25.00 -5.49
CA SER A 406 10.01 -26.03 -4.42
C SER A 406 8.99 -25.73 -3.32
N ASP A 407 8.68 -24.47 -3.04
CA ASP A 407 7.61 -24.12 -2.09
C ASP A 407 6.22 -24.45 -2.66
N ILE A 408 6.04 -24.26 -3.96
CA ILE A 408 4.81 -24.61 -4.66
C ILE A 408 4.67 -26.12 -4.76
N ASP A 409 5.73 -26.84 -5.15
CA ASP A 409 5.71 -28.30 -5.22
C ASP A 409 5.36 -28.91 -3.87
N LYS A 410 5.92 -28.39 -2.77
CA LYS A 410 5.58 -28.84 -1.41
C LYS A 410 4.12 -28.61 -1.03
N LEU A 411 3.52 -27.47 -1.45
CA LEU A 411 2.09 -27.25 -1.30
C LEU A 411 1.28 -28.32 -2.06
N LEU A 412 1.62 -28.55 -3.33
CA LEU A 412 0.91 -29.52 -4.18
C LEU A 412 1.00 -30.93 -3.63
N GLU A 413 2.19 -31.37 -3.17
CA GLU A 413 2.39 -32.65 -2.50
C GLU A 413 1.55 -32.78 -1.21
N ALA A 414 1.45 -31.70 -0.43
CA ALA A 414 0.63 -31.72 0.79
C ALA A 414 -0.86 -31.82 0.50
N LEU A 415 -1.32 -31.40 -0.69
CA LEU A 415 -2.74 -31.41 -1.07
C LEU A 415 -3.12 -32.64 -1.90
N ALA A 416 -2.17 -33.34 -2.50
CA ALA A 416 -2.38 -34.61 -3.18
C ALA A 416 -2.78 -35.72 -2.19
#